data_a7817cb86eed53796ba16b812f388143
#
_entry.id   a7817cb86eed53796ba16b812f388143
#
_cell.length_a   1.000
_cell.length_b   1.000
_cell.length_c   1.000
_cell.angle_alpha   90.00
_cell.angle_beta   90.00
_cell.angle_gamma   90.00
#
_symmetry.space_group_name_H-M   'P 1'
#
loop_
_entity.id
_entity.type
_entity.pdbx_description
1 polymer ?
#
loop_
_entity_poly.entity_id
_entity_poly.type
_entity_poly.pdbx_seq_one_letter_code
_entity_poly.pdbx_strand_id
1 'polypeptide(L)'
;MHYRIEKRYNSGKWELDRIEPTLELAKRWLNLKKLMFVKIYDTDNIVLQVKHVRVFKLSENNLSFKIELKNRTIEYRIVKVKD
;
A
#
# COMPACT_ATOMS: atom_id res chain seq x y z
N MET A 1 6.11 22.41 -1.89
CA MET A 1 6.48 21.05 -1.44
C MET A 1 5.23 20.22 -1.27
N HIS A 2 5.26 19.01 -1.76
CA HIS A 2 4.16 18.07 -1.58
C HIS A 2 4.70 16.65 -1.53
N TYR A 3 3.81 15.70 -1.25
CA TYR A 3 4.17 14.30 -1.11
C TYR A 3 3.29 13.46 -2.03
N ARG A 4 3.93 12.60 -2.80
CA ARG A 4 3.24 11.67 -3.68
C ARG A 4 3.16 10.32 -3.00
N ILE A 5 1.98 9.73 -2.98
CA ILE A 5 1.81 8.34 -2.59
C ILE A 5 1.77 7.56 -3.89
N GLU A 6 2.74 6.67 -4.05
CA GLU A 6 2.88 5.87 -5.26
C GLU A 6 2.67 4.40 -4.96
N LYS A 7 2.13 3.69 -5.92
CA LYS A 7 1.85 2.26 -5.82
C LYS A 7 2.41 1.52 -7.01
N ARG A 8 2.69 0.23 -6.81
CA ARG A 8 3.00 -0.68 -7.91
C ARG A 8 2.63 -2.10 -7.55
N TYR A 9 2.45 -2.92 -8.58
CA TYR A 9 2.15 -4.33 -8.46
C TYR A 9 3.24 -5.14 -9.17
N ASN A 10 3.67 -6.24 -8.53
CA ASN A 10 4.62 -7.19 -9.11
C ASN A 10 5.91 -6.54 -9.61
N SER A 11 6.44 -5.57 -8.87
CA SER A 11 7.64 -4.83 -9.22
C SER A 11 7.57 -4.09 -10.57
N GLY A 12 6.35 -3.73 -10.97
CA GLY A 12 6.12 -2.94 -12.17
C GLY A 12 6.44 -1.47 -11.98
N LYS A 13 5.90 -0.64 -12.85
CA LYS A 13 6.11 0.80 -12.76
C LYS A 13 5.35 1.39 -11.59
N TRP A 14 5.97 2.38 -10.94
CA TRP A 14 5.30 3.16 -9.92
C TRP A 14 4.26 4.07 -10.56
N GLU A 15 3.05 4.06 -10.00
CA GLU A 15 1.94 4.87 -10.44
C GLU A 15 1.49 5.78 -9.31
N LEU A 16 1.02 6.97 -9.65
CA LEU A 16 0.48 7.90 -8.67
C LEU A 16 -0.82 7.37 -8.10
N ASP A 17 -0.91 7.27 -6.78
CA ASP A 17 -2.16 6.93 -6.09
C ASP A 17 -2.81 8.20 -5.53
N ARG A 18 -2.02 9.07 -4.90
CA ARG A 18 -2.55 10.28 -4.27
C ARG A 18 -1.45 11.31 -4.03
N ILE A 19 -1.84 12.58 -3.98
CA ILE A 19 -0.96 13.68 -3.59
C ILE A 19 -1.49 14.28 -2.29
N GLU A 20 -0.60 14.48 -1.33
CA GLU A 20 -0.93 15.12 -0.06
C GLU A 20 0.01 16.29 0.22
N PRO A 21 -0.50 17.36 0.83
CA PRO A 21 0.33 18.56 1.08
C PRO A 21 1.33 18.39 2.21
N THR A 22 1.10 17.45 3.14
CA THR A 22 1.99 17.25 4.29
C THR A 22 2.39 15.81 4.42
N LEU A 23 3.55 15.58 5.04
CA LEU A 23 4.02 14.23 5.32
C LEU A 23 3.07 13.49 6.26
N GLU A 24 2.51 14.19 7.24
CA GLU A 24 1.60 13.59 8.20
C GLU A 24 0.35 13.03 7.51
N LEU A 25 -0.25 13.79 6.60
CA LEU A 25 -1.40 13.33 5.83
C LEU A 25 -1.03 12.17 4.91
N ALA A 26 0.14 12.22 4.30
CA ALA A 26 0.61 11.13 3.46
C ALA A 26 0.79 9.83 4.26
N LYS A 27 1.38 9.92 5.46
CA LYS A 27 1.55 8.75 6.33
C LYS A 27 0.21 8.18 6.79
N ARG A 28 -0.74 9.05 7.08
CA ARG A 28 -2.09 8.63 7.47
C ARG A 28 -2.77 7.86 6.35
N TRP A 29 -2.67 8.36 5.12
CA TRP A 29 -3.22 7.69 3.94
C TRP A 29 -2.54 6.35 3.69
N LEU A 30 -1.21 6.31 3.80
CA LEU A 30 -0.44 5.09 3.63
C LEU A 30 -0.89 4.01 4.62
N ASN A 31 -1.06 4.39 5.87
CA ASN A 31 -1.50 3.46 6.92
C ASN A 31 -2.93 2.94 6.65
N LEU A 32 -3.83 3.80 6.19
CA LEU A 32 -5.17 3.37 5.83
C LEU A 32 -5.15 2.35 4.69
N LYS A 33 -4.33 2.58 3.67
CA LYS A 33 -4.18 1.63 2.56
C LYS A 33 -3.63 0.30 3.04
N LYS A 34 -2.61 0.33 3.88
CA LYS A 34 -2.04 -0.89 4.45
C LYS A 34 -3.10 -1.70 5.20
N LEU A 35 -3.82 -1.06 6.10
CA LEU A 35 -4.85 -1.71 6.90
C LEU A 35 -5.96 -2.28 6.03
N MET A 36 -6.37 -1.55 5.01
CA MET A 36 -7.39 -2.00 4.08
C MET A 36 -6.97 -3.27 3.35
N PHE A 37 -5.76 -3.31 2.81
CA PHE A 37 -5.29 -4.49 2.08
C PHE A 37 -5.07 -5.69 3.00
N VAL A 38 -4.49 -5.46 4.17
CA VAL A 38 -4.30 -6.53 5.15
C VAL A 38 -5.63 -7.11 5.57
N LYS A 39 -6.62 -6.26 5.82
CA LYS A 39 -7.96 -6.71 6.19
C LYS A 39 -8.62 -7.53 5.09
N ILE A 40 -8.53 -7.07 3.85
CA ILE A 40 -9.14 -7.76 2.71
C ILE A 40 -8.51 -9.14 2.51
N TYR A 41 -7.18 -9.22 2.51
CA TYR A 41 -6.49 -10.45 2.15
C TYR A 41 -6.28 -11.42 3.31
N ASP A 42 -6.37 -10.94 4.54
CA ASP A 42 -6.15 -11.78 5.72
C ASP A 42 -7.44 -12.29 6.37
N THR A 43 -8.58 -11.80 5.95
CA THR A 43 -9.87 -12.17 6.54
C THR A 43 -10.74 -12.93 5.56
N ASP A 44 -11.11 -14.17 5.92
CA ASP A 44 -11.93 -15.03 5.08
C ASP A 44 -13.37 -14.52 4.90
N ASN A 45 -13.81 -13.57 5.72
CA ASN A 45 -15.21 -13.17 5.78
C ASN A 45 -15.59 -11.96 4.95
N ILE A 46 -14.65 -11.29 4.33
CA ILE A 46 -14.93 -9.99 3.72
C ILE A 46 -15.33 -10.08 2.28
N VAL A 47 -14.49 -10.68 1.45
CA VAL A 47 -14.75 -10.74 0.01
C VAL A 47 -14.56 -12.16 -0.45
N LEU A 48 -15.60 -12.72 -1.01
CA LEU A 48 -15.58 -14.10 -1.46
C LEU A 48 -14.49 -14.38 -2.48
N GLN A 49 -14.21 -13.40 -3.35
CA GLN A 49 -13.20 -13.57 -4.39
C GLN A 49 -11.78 -13.69 -3.83
N VAL A 50 -11.54 -13.21 -2.63
CA VAL A 50 -10.20 -13.20 -2.03
C VAL A 50 -10.10 -14.01 -0.75
N LYS A 51 -11.14 -14.73 -0.38
CA LYS A 51 -11.15 -15.44 0.91
C LYS A 51 -10.05 -16.50 1.08
N HIS A 52 -9.50 -16.99 -0.01
CA HIS A 52 -8.40 -17.96 0.02
C HIS A 52 -7.04 -17.34 -0.22
N VAL A 53 -7.01 -16.03 -0.38
CA VAL A 53 -5.76 -15.30 -0.60
C VAL A 53 -5.31 -14.72 0.72
N ARG A 54 -4.11 -15.08 1.16
CA ARG A 54 -3.58 -14.62 2.43
C ARG A 54 -2.31 -13.81 2.21
N VAL A 55 -2.05 -12.93 3.17
CA VAL A 55 -0.80 -12.19 3.20
C VAL A 55 0.29 -13.13 3.70
N PHE A 56 1.26 -13.44 2.85
CA PHE A 56 2.39 -14.28 3.24
C PHE A 56 3.46 -13.48 3.96
N LYS A 57 3.64 -12.23 3.58
CA LYS A 57 4.63 -11.39 4.20
C LYS A 57 4.22 -9.93 4.09
N LEU A 58 4.31 -9.21 5.21
CA LEU A 58 4.16 -7.76 5.27
C LEU A 58 5.49 -7.17 5.69
N SER A 59 6.04 -6.30 4.83
CA SER A 59 7.24 -5.53 5.16
C SER A 59 6.87 -4.06 5.16
N GLU A 60 7.26 -3.34 6.21
CA GLU A 60 6.89 -1.94 6.32
C GLU A 60 7.94 -1.10 7.03
N ASN A 61 7.91 0.18 6.72
CA ASN A 61 8.64 1.21 7.46
C ASN A 61 7.75 2.47 7.49
N ASN A 62 8.29 3.61 7.95
CA ASN A 62 7.48 4.82 8.10
C ASN A 62 7.01 5.42 6.77
N LEU A 63 7.64 5.06 5.66
CA LEU A 63 7.40 5.70 4.36
C LEU A 63 6.95 4.74 3.27
N SER A 64 6.80 3.47 3.59
CA SER A 64 6.41 2.47 2.60
C SER A 64 5.90 1.19 3.24
N PHE A 65 5.16 0.41 2.46
CA PHE A 65 4.86 -0.97 2.83
C PHE A 65 4.83 -1.85 1.58
N LYS A 66 5.04 -3.13 1.80
CA LYS A 66 4.97 -4.15 0.77
C LYS A 66 4.20 -5.35 1.32
N ILE A 67 3.22 -5.80 0.57
CA ILE A 67 2.43 -6.99 0.88
C ILE A 67 2.77 -8.05 -0.15
N GLU A 68 3.24 -9.19 0.32
CA GLU A 68 3.54 -10.34 -0.54
C GLU A 68 2.44 -11.38 -0.42
N LEU A 69 1.79 -11.66 -1.54
CA LEU A 69 0.78 -12.68 -1.68
C LEU A 69 1.32 -13.81 -2.55
N LYS A 70 0.60 -14.91 -2.64
CA LYS A 70 1.04 -16.08 -3.40
C LYS A 70 1.41 -15.75 -4.84
N ASN A 71 0.59 -14.94 -5.53
CA ASN A 71 0.74 -14.68 -6.95
C ASN A 71 0.99 -13.21 -7.29
N ARG A 72 1.16 -12.35 -6.28
CA ARG A 72 1.38 -10.93 -6.56
C ARG A 72 1.99 -10.23 -5.35
N THR A 73 2.62 -9.10 -5.62
CA THR A 73 3.09 -8.19 -4.60
C THR A 73 2.41 -6.84 -4.78
N ILE A 74 2.16 -6.17 -3.68
CA ILE A 74 1.56 -4.84 -3.66
C ILE A 74 2.48 -3.94 -2.86
N GLU A 75 2.93 -2.84 -3.44
CA GLU A 75 3.81 -1.90 -2.78
C GLU A 75 3.27 -0.49 -2.84
N TYR A 76 3.43 0.24 -1.73
CA TYR A 76 3.13 1.66 -1.63
C TYR A 76 4.31 2.39 -1.02
N ARG A 77 4.56 3.62 -1.48
CA ARG A 77 5.61 4.45 -0.92
C ARG A 77 5.22 5.92 -0.93
N ILE A 78 5.86 6.70 -0.07
CA ILE A 78 5.73 8.14 -0.05
C ILE A 78 7.00 8.75 -0.64
N VAL A 79 6.83 9.64 -1.62
CA VAL A 79 7.93 10.36 -2.25
C VAL A 79 7.74 11.85 -2.03
N LYS A 80 8.75 12.49 -1.47
CA LYS A 80 8.75 13.93 -1.28
C LYS A 80 9.11 14.62 -2.60
N VAL A 81 8.29 15.58 -3.00
CA VAL A 81 8.52 16.37 -4.20
C VAL A 81 8.73 17.82 -3.81
N LYS A 82 9.85 18.39 -4.23
CA LYS A 82 10.13 19.81 -4.06
C LYS A 82 9.56 20.56 -5.25
N ASP A 83 8.84 21.61 -4.93
CA ASP A 83 8.27 22.48 -5.96
C ASP A 83 9.32 23.45 -6.52
#